data_a3bd015e28329d6b08c82daf4373d72b
#
_entry.id   a3bd015e28329d6b08c82daf4373d72b
#
_cell.length_a   1.000
_cell.length_b   1.000
_cell.length_c   1.000
_cell.angle_alpha   90.00
_cell.angle_beta   90.00
_cell.angle_gamma   90.00
#
_symmetry.space_group_name_H-M   'P 1'
#
loop_
_entity.id
_entity.type
_entity.pdbx_description
1 polymer ?
#
loop_
_entity_poly.entity_id
_entity_poly.type
_entity_poly.pdbx_seq_one_letter_code
_entity_poly.pdbx_strand_id
1 'polypeptide(L)'
;MAKTLFEKIWDSHKVSEINGRSLIYVDRHMVHEVTSPQAFDGLRINKRNVRRKDLTFATMDHNVPTTNRKLPIVDQISETQIKTLEKNCQEFGIPLFGLDSPYQGIVHVIGPELGITLPGTTIVCGEDRKSTRLNSSHVALS
;
A
#
# COMPACT_ATOMS: atom_id res chain seq x y z
N MET A 1 10.10 -27.41 19.28
CA MET A 1 9.48 -26.45 20.21
C MET A 1 8.20 -25.89 19.60
N ALA A 2 7.21 -25.55 20.43
CA ALA A 2 6.02 -24.87 19.93
C ALA A 2 6.41 -23.47 19.43
N LYS A 3 5.89 -23.06 18.24
CA LYS A 3 6.13 -21.77 17.65
C LYS A 3 4.94 -20.83 17.90
N THR A 4 5.21 -19.56 18.15
CA THR A 4 4.20 -18.50 18.16
C THR A 4 3.59 -18.33 16.77
N LEU A 5 2.44 -17.64 16.68
CA LEU A 5 1.83 -17.31 15.39
C LEU A 5 2.78 -16.46 14.53
N PHE A 6 3.46 -15.49 15.14
CA PHE A 6 4.46 -14.67 14.46
C PHE A 6 5.57 -15.54 13.85
N GLU A 7 6.18 -16.43 14.62
CA GLU A 7 7.25 -17.29 14.12
C GLU A 7 6.79 -18.19 12.97
N LYS A 8 5.55 -18.69 13.03
CA LYS A 8 4.99 -19.51 11.94
C LYS A 8 4.85 -18.72 10.65
N ILE A 9 4.29 -17.50 10.74
CA ILE A 9 4.13 -16.60 9.57
C ILE A 9 5.51 -16.18 9.06
N TRP A 10 6.40 -15.76 9.94
CA TRP A 10 7.77 -15.37 9.59
C TRP A 10 8.51 -16.46 8.83
N ASP A 11 8.55 -17.66 9.37
CA ASP A 11 9.26 -18.79 8.78
C ASP A 11 8.69 -19.20 7.42
N SER A 12 7.35 -19.09 7.25
CA SER A 12 6.71 -19.41 5.97
C SER A 12 6.99 -18.37 4.87
N HIS A 13 7.38 -17.14 5.25
CA HIS A 13 7.66 -16.04 4.31
C HIS A 13 9.16 -15.73 4.18
N LYS A 14 10.01 -16.30 5.04
CA LYS A 14 11.46 -16.11 4.97
C LYS A 14 12.02 -16.81 3.74
N VAL A 15 12.52 -16.03 2.79
CA VAL A 15 13.12 -16.53 1.52
C VAL A 15 14.59 -16.85 1.72
N SER A 16 15.33 -15.95 2.38
CA SER A 16 16.77 -16.12 2.62
C SER A 16 17.23 -15.23 3.76
N GLU A 17 18.49 -15.42 4.16
CA GLU A 17 19.16 -14.54 5.12
C GLU A 17 20.51 -14.13 4.56
N ILE A 18 20.80 -12.83 4.55
CA ILE A 18 22.03 -12.24 4.02
C ILE A 18 22.58 -11.25 5.04
N ASN A 19 23.77 -11.50 5.53
CA ASN A 19 24.43 -10.62 6.52
C ASN A 19 23.57 -10.31 7.77
N GLY A 20 22.88 -11.30 8.31
CA GLY A 20 22.01 -11.15 9.48
C GLY A 20 20.68 -10.45 9.19
N ARG A 21 20.35 -10.17 7.93
CA ARG A 21 19.07 -9.60 7.48
C ARG A 21 18.26 -10.65 6.76
N SER A 22 16.99 -10.78 7.14
CA SER A 22 16.08 -11.72 6.50
C SER A 22 15.42 -11.07 5.28
N LEU A 23 15.45 -11.74 4.15
CA LEU A 23 14.62 -11.44 3.00
C LEU A 23 13.28 -12.14 3.15
N ILE A 24 12.19 -11.39 3.15
CA ILE A 24 10.85 -11.90 3.36
C ILE A 24 10.02 -11.69 2.08
N TYR A 25 9.25 -12.69 1.72
CA TYR A 25 8.23 -12.56 0.68
C TYR A 25 7.05 -11.72 1.20
N VAL A 26 6.56 -10.79 0.40
CA VAL A 26 5.40 -9.95 0.68
C VAL A 26 4.23 -10.40 -0.17
N ASP A 27 3.12 -10.81 0.45
CA ASP A 27 1.95 -11.33 -0.26
C ASP A 27 1.10 -10.24 -0.88
N ARG A 28 0.96 -9.11 -0.20
CA ARG A 28 0.12 -7.99 -0.65
C ARG A 28 0.80 -6.65 -0.42
N HIS A 29 0.56 -5.74 -1.34
CA HIS A 29 0.99 -4.35 -1.20
C HIS A 29 -0.22 -3.43 -1.33
N MET A 30 -0.46 -2.61 -0.32
CA MET A 30 -1.49 -1.58 -0.35
C MET A 30 -0.85 -0.21 -0.54
N VAL A 31 -1.41 0.58 -1.45
CA VAL A 31 -0.85 1.85 -1.91
C VAL A 31 -1.89 2.95 -1.74
N HIS A 32 -1.47 4.11 -1.29
CA HIS A 32 -2.32 5.30 -1.20
C HIS A 32 -1.62 6.55 -1.75
N GLU A 33 -2.35 7.66 -1.88
CA GLU A 33 -1.94 8.85 -2.62
C GLU A 33 -0.78 9.62 -1.99
N VAL A 34 -0.60 9.55 -0.67
CA VAL A 34 0.36 10.42 0.05
C VAL A 34 1.80 9.95 -0.13
N THR A 35 2.08 8.68 0.04
CA THR A 35 3.46 8.15 0.07
C THR A 35 3.91 7.49 -1.23
N SER A 36 2.99 7.18 -2.12
CA SER A 36 3.29 6.43 -3.34
C SER A 36 3.98 7.19 -4.48
N PRO A 37 3.84 8.52 -4.66
CA PRO A 37 4.42 9.22 -5.81
C PRO A 37 5.92 8.97 -5.97
N GLN A 38 6.68 9.05 -4.89
CA GLN A 38 8.14 8.83 -4.88
C GLN A 38 8.52 7.40 -5.26
N ALA A 39 7.72 6.42 -4.84
CA ALA A 39 7.95 5.02 -5.20
C ALA A 39 7.77 4.78 -6.69
N PHE A 40 6.73 5.36 -7.30
CA PHE A 40 6.50 5.27 -8.75
C PHE A 40 7.58 6.00 -9.54
N ASP A 41 8.05 7.16 -9.07
CA ASP A 41 9.18 7.86 -9.69
C ASP A 41 10.45 7.01 -9.64
N GLY A 42 10.70 6.35 -8.52
CA GLY A 42 11.79 5.38 -8.40
C GLY A 42 11.70 4.24 -9.42
N LEU A 43 10.50 3.73 -9.69
CA LEU A 43 10.29 2.72 -10.73
C LEU A 43 10.61 3.25 -12.13
N ARG A 44 10.17 4.48 -12.46
CA ARG A 44 10.46 5.13 -13.75
C ARG A 44 11.95 5.34 -13.96
N ILE A 45 12.62 5.93 -12.98
CA ILE A 45 14.07 6.20 -13.03
C ILE A 45 14.86 4.92 -13.27
N ASN A 46 14.48 3.84 -12.60
CA ASN A 46 15.15 2.54 -12.72
C ASN A 46 14.61 1.68 -13.89
N LYS A 47 13.69 2.20 -14.70
CA LYS A 47 13.05 1.48 -15.82
C LYS A 47 12.45 0.14 -15.38
N ARG A 48 11.83 0.11 -14.21
CA ARG A 48 11.20 -1.08 -13.63
C ARG A 48 9.68 -0.95 -13.65
N ASN A 49 9.01 -2.08 -13.78
CA ASN A 49 7.56 -2.20 -13.63
C ASN A 49 7.19 -2.77 -12.26
N VAL A 50 5.95 -2.59 -11.86
CA VAL A 50 5.39 -3.31 -10.71
C VAL A 50 5.36 -4.80 -11.04
N ARG A 51 6.05 -5.60 -10.23
CA ARG A 51 6.23 -7.04 -10.48
C ARG A 51 4.93 -7.83 -10.33
N ARG A 52 4.17 -7.54 -9.29
CA ARG A 52 2.93 -8.26 -8.95
C ARG A 52 1.76 -7.27 -8.88
N LYS A 53 1.29 -6.86 -10.05
CA LYS A 53 0.14 -5.97 -10.20
C LYS A 53 -1.14 -6.56 -9.61
N ASP A 54 -1.27 -7.86 -9.71
CA ASP A 54 -2.38 -8.67 -9.18
C ASP A 54 -2.41 -8.74 -7.65
N LEU A 55 -1.31 -8.41 -6.99
CA LEU A 55 -1.16 -8.40 -5.53
C LEU A 55 -0.93 -6.99 -4.96
N THR A 56 -1.04 -5.98 -5.81
CA THR A 56 -0.88 -4.56 -5.44
C THR A 56 -2.22 -3.86 -5.63
N PHE A 57 -2.73 -3.20 -4.60
CA PHE A 57 -4.03 -2.55 -4.58
C PHE A 57 -3.88 -1.12 -4.12
N ALA A 58 -4.53 -0.19 -4.81
CA ALA A 58 -4.48 1.22 -4.47
C ALA A 58 -5.84 1.75 -4.04
N THR A 59 -5.84 2.68 -3.08
CA THR A 59 -7.02 3.44 -2.68
C THR A 59 -6.63 4.87 -2.34
N MET A 60 -7.60 5.76 -2.37
CA MET A 60 -7.45 7.12 -1.89
C MET A 60 -8.09 7.20 -0.51
N ASP A 61 -7.34 7.58 0.52
CA ASP A 61 -7.87 7.56 1.87
C ASP A 61 -7.50 8.78 2.75
N HIS A 62 -6.40 9.47 2.45
CA HIS A 62 -5.93 10.60 3.25
C HIS A 62 -6.50 11.95 2.79
N ASN A 63 -6.57 12.16 1.47
CA ASN A 63 -6.92 13.44 0.87
C ASN A 63 -8.35 13.48 0.31
N VAL A 64 -9.16 12.52 0.69
CA VAL A 64 -10.56 12.42 0.23
C VAL A 64 -11.42 13.45 0.96
N PRO A 65 -12.12 14.34 0.24
CA PRO A 65 -13.05 15.28 0.85
C PRO A 65 -14.18 14.56 1.62
N THR A 66 -14.48 15.06 2.81
CA THR A 66 -15.66 14.62 3.59
C THR A 66 -16.94 15.29 3.13
N THR A 67 -16.85 16.24 2.19
CA THR A 67 -17.96 16.94 1.55
C THR A 67 -18.48 16.16 0.34
N ASN A 68 -19.39 16.77 -0.43
CA ASN A 68 -19.92 16.16 -1.64
C ASN A 68 -18.78 15.87 -2.66
N ARG A 69 -18.54 14.60 -2.93
CA ARG A 69 -17.48 14.10 -3.82
C ARG A 69 -17.65 14.50 -5.30
N LYS A 70 -18.83 14.98 -5.69
CA LYS A 70 -19.08 15.51 -7.03
C LYS A 70 -18.57 16.93 -7.23
N LEU A 71 -18.20 17.62 -6.14
CA LEU A 71 -17.60 18.95 -6.20
C LEU A 71 -16.10 18.84 -6.39
N PRO A 72 -15.47 19.86 -7.04
CA PRO A 72 -14.03 19.93 -7.15
C PRO A 72 -13.33 19.90 -5.78
N ILE A 73 -12.18 19.27 -5.72
CA ILE A 73 -11.36 19.27 -4.50
C ILE A 73 -10.75 20.67 -4.36
N VAL A 74 -11.07 21.35 -3.26
CA VAL A 74 -10.63 22.73 -3.04
C VAL A 74 -9.12 22.82 -2.75
N ASP A 75 -8.60 21.86 -2.00
CA ASP A 75 -7.18 21.80 -1.69
C ASP A 75 -6.38 21.27 -2.89
N GLN A 76 -5.55 22.14 -3.48
CA GLN A 76 -4.77 21.82 -4.67
C GLN A 76 -3.73 20.71 -4.45
N ILE A 77 -3.20 20.59 -3.24
CA ILE A 77 -2.22 19.55 -2.91
C ILE A 77 -2.93 18.21 -2.89
N SER A 78 -4.05 18.11 -2.22
CA SER A 78 -4.90 16.92 -2.17
C SER A 78 -5.34 16.49 -3.57
N GLU A 79 -5.81 17.45 -4.39
CA GLU A 79 -6.20 17.17 -5.77
C GLU A 79 -5.05 16.62 -6.59
N THR A 80 -3.87 17.22 -6.46
CA THR A 80 -2.66 16.80 -7.18
C THR A 80 -2.24 15.38 -6.78
N GLN A 81 -2.26 15.06 -5.49
CA GLN A 81 -1.90 13.73 -5.00
C GLN A 81 -2.88 12.65 -5.49
N ILE A 82 -4.18 12.93 -5.44
CA ILE A 82 -5.23 12.05 -5.95
C ILE A 82 -5.02 11.79 -7.45
N LYS A 83 -4.91 12.84 -8.27
CA LYS A 83 -4.68 12.70 -9.72
C LYS A 83 -3.37 11.98 -10.05
N THR A 84 -2.34 12.21 -9.23
CA THR A 84 -1.05 11.51 -9.39
C THR A 84 -1.20 10.02 -9.14
N LEU A 85 -1.94 9.62 -8.11
CA LEU A 85 -2.21 8.20 -7.85
C LEU A 85 -2.99 7.56 -9.00
N GLU A 86 -4.04 8.23 -9.51
CA GLU A 86 -4.82 7.75 -10.66
C GLU A 86 -3.93 7.49 -11.87
N LYS A 87 -3.12 8.50 -12.24
CA LYS A 87 -2.18 8.39 -13.35
C LYS A 87 -1.18 7.24 -13.16
N ASN A 88 -0.61 7.12 -11.95
CA ASN A 88 0.34 6.06 -11.63
C ASN A 88 -0.31 4.68 -11.71
N CYS A 89 -1.49 4.50 -11.16
CA CYS A 89 -2.21 3.24 -11.22
C CYS A 89 -2.56 2.84 -12.66
N GLN A 90 -2.98 3.80 -13.48
CA GLN A 90 -3.24 3.58 -14.91
C GLN A 90 -1.97 3.17 -15.66
N GLU A 91 -0.86 3.89 -15.46
CA GLU A 91 0.42 3.63 -16.11
C GLU A 91 0.98 2.25 -15.77
N PHE A 92 0.97 1.90 -14.48
CA PHE A 92 1.54 0.64 -13.99
C PHE A 92 0.54 -0.52 -13.98
N GLY A 93 -0.72 -0.29 -14.32
CA GLY A 93 -1.77 -1.30 -14.39
C GLY A 93 -2.15 -1.87 -13.02
N ILE A 94 -2.25 -1.02 -12.00
CA ILE A 94 -2.62 -1.39 -10.63
C ILE A 94 -4.11 -1.15 -10.43
N PRO A 95 -4.86 -2.11 -9.85
CA PRO A 95 -6.24 -1.90 -9.44
C PRO A 95 -6.37 -0.73 -8.46
N LEU A 96 -7.25 0.23 -8.77
CA LEU A 96 -7.49 1.41 -7.97
C LEU A 96 -8.96 1.47 -7.51
N PHE A 97 -9.15 1.57 -6.20
CA PHE A 97 -10.43 1.95 -5.59
C PHE A 97 -10.46 3.48 -5.46
N GLY A 98 -10.80 4.14 -6.59
CA GLY A 98 -10.84 5.60 -6.71
C GLY A 98 -12.10 6.22 -6.08
N LEU A 99 -12.24 7.54 -6.18
CA LEU A 99 -13.33 8.30 -5.56
C LEU A 99 -14.73 7.84 -5.97
N ASP A 100 -14.88 7.36 -7.20
CA ASP A 100 -16.14 6.86 -7.76
C ASP A 100 -16.40 5.38 -7.46
N SER A 101 -15.43 4.68 -6.86
CA SER A 101 -15.56 3.27 -6.52
C SER A 101 -16.44 3.09 -5.28
N PRO A 102 -17.41 2.16 -5.29
CA PRO A 102 -18.17 1.81 -4.08
C PRO A 102 -17.31 1.13 -3.00
N TYR A 103 -16.12 0.71 -3.36
CA TYR A 103 -15.15 0.05 -2.47
C TYR A 103 -14.04 0.99 -1.99
N GLN A 104 -14.11 2.29 -2.34
CA GLN A 104 -13.16 3.27 -1.83
C GLN A 104 -13.35 3.47 -0.33
N GLY A 105 -12.26 3.48 0.41
CA GLY A 105 -12.26 3.69 1.86
C GLY A 105 -10.86 3.73 2.43
N ILE A 106 -10.79 3.82 3.75
CA ILE A 106 -9.53 3.80 4.48
C ILE A 106 -8.80 2.49 4.20
N VAL A 107 -7.53 2.58 3.82
CA VAL A 107 -6.72 1.43 3.38
C VAL A 107 -6.76 0.26 4.37
N HIS A 108 -6.65 0.56 5.67
CA HIS A 108 -6.67 -0.45 6.72
C HIS A 108 -8.07 -1.02 7.05
N VAL A 109 -9.13 -0.43 6.51
CA VAL A 109 -10.51 -0.91 6.63
C VAL A 109 -10.87 -1.75 5.42
N ILE A 110 -10.67 -1.23 4.22
CA ILE A 110 -11.03 -1.96 3.00
C ILE A 110 -10.16 -3.21 2.78
N GLY A 111 -8.93 -3.19 3.29
CA GLY A 111 -8.05 -4.36 3.22
C GLY A 111 -8.72 -5.64 3.73
N PRO A 112 -9.15 -5.71 5.00
CA PRO A 112 -9.86 -6.87 5.54
C PRO A 112 -11.28 -7.02 4.98
N GLU A 113 -12.04 -5.94 4.78
CA GLU A 113 -13.42 -6.01 4.29
C GLU A 113 -13.54 -6.59 2.88
N LEU A 114 -12.58 -6.29 2.01
CA LEU A 114 -12.55 -6.82 0.65
C LEU A 114 -11.73 -8.13 0.52
N GLY A 115 -11.26 -8.69 1.61
CA GLY A 115 -10.45 -9.90 1.59
C GLY A 115 -9.07 -9.72 0.95
N ILE A 116 -8.57 -8.49 0.90
CA ILE A 116 -7.21 -8.20 0.43
C ILE A 116 -6.21 -8.61 1.50
N THR A 117 -6.51 -8.29 2.77
CA THR A 117 -5.70 -8.69 3.90
C THR A 117 -6.26 -9.97 4.51
N LEU A 118 -5.49 -11.06 4.42
CA LEU A 118 -5.92 -12.38 4.88
C LEU A 118 -5.07 -12.85 6.06
N PRO A 119 -5.63 -13.67 6.97
CA PRO A 119 -4.84 -14.28 8.03
C PRO A 119 -3.67 -15.09 7.47
N GLY A 120 -2.51 -14.94 8.10
CA GLY A 120 -1.30 -15.67 7.71
C GLY A 120 -0.53 -15.06 6.54
N THR A 121 -0.94 -13.90 6.03
CA THR A 121 -0.23 -13.18 4.96
C THR A 121 0.62 -12.04 5.51
N THR A 122 1.65 -11.68 4.75
CA THR A 122 2.46 -10.47 4.95
C THR A 122 2.00 -9.36 4.02
N ILE A 123 1.81 -8.17 4.58
CA ILE A 123 1.26 -7.04 3.86
C ILE A 123 2.10 -5.80 4.15
N VAL A 124 2.41 -5.03 3.12
CA VAL A 124 3.07 -3.74 3.25
C VAL A 124 2.15 -2.62 2.78
N CYS A 125 2.22 -1.49 3.49
CA CYS A 125 1.53 -0.26 3.14
C CYS A 125 2.43 0.92 3.53
N GLY A 126 2.48 1.95 2.69
CA GLY A 126 3.13 3.21 3.07
C GLY A 126 2.29 3.92 4.11
N GLU A 127 2.91 4.35 5.20
CA GLU A 127 2.27 5.14 6.25
C GLU A 127 2.76 6.59 6.19
N ASP A 128 1.91 7.55 6.56
CA ASP A 128 2.35 8.91 6.82
C ASP A 128 3.21 8.92 8.10
N ARG A 129 4.41 9.47 8.01
CA ARG A 129 5.36 9.58 9.13
C ARG A 129 4.85 10.38 10.32
N LYS A 130 3.72 11.05 10.20
CA LYS A 130 3.10 11.83 11.28
C LYS A 130 2.27 11.00 12.25
N SER A 131 1.94 9.76 11.92
CA SER A 131 1.28 8.88 12.87
C SER A 131 2.30 8.36 13.86
N THR A 132 2.28 8.84 15.08
CA THR A 132 3.05 8.35 16.24
C THR A 132 2.57 6.98 16.72
N ARG A 133 1.93 6.21 15.89
CA ARG A 133 1.66 4.81 16.19
C ARG A 133 3.00 4.09 16.14
N LEU A 134 3.41 3.53 17.27
CA LEU A 134 4.48 2.55 17.33
C LEU A 134 4.19 1.49 16.28
N ASN A 135 4.88 1.62 15.15
CA ASN A 135 4.59 0.83 13.98
C ASN A 135 5.02 -0.60 14.17
N SER A 136 4.05 -1.44 14.32
CA SER A 136 4.19 -2.86 14.01
C SER A 136 4.35 -3.13 12.50
N SER A 137 4.23 -2.11 11.65
CA SER A 137 4.28 -2.24 10.19
C SER A 137 5.57 -1.75 9.54
N HIS A 138 6.56 -1.27 10.29
CA HIS A 138 7.89 -1.06 9.75
C HIS A 138 8.65 -2.38 9.63
N VAL A 139 8.21 -3.22 8.74
CA VAL A 139 9.16 -4.05 8.02
C VAL A 139 9.80 -3.12 7.01
N ALA A 140 10.88 -2.46 7.43
CA ALA A 140 11.72 -1.69 6.54
C ALA A 140 12.32 -2.69 5.54
N LEU A 141 11.70 -2.83 4.41
CA LEU A 141 12.29 -3.45 3.25
C LEU A 141 13.18 -2.38 2.62
N SER A 142 14.39 -2.27 3.11
CA SER A 142 15.48 -1.56 2.43
C SER A 142 16.02 -2.42 1.29
#